data_c97b709ae9022849bb2b584fc1957ccf
#
_entry.id   c97b709ae9022849bb2b584fc1957ccf
#
_cell.length_a   1.000
_cell.length_b   1.000
_cell.length_c   1.000
_cell.angle_alpha   90.00
_cell.angle_beta   90.00
_cell.angle_gamma   90.00
#
_symmetry.space_group_name_H-M   'P 1'
#
loop_
_entity.id
_entity.type
_entity.pdbx_description
1 polymer ?
#
loop_
_entity_poly.entity_id
_entity_poly.type
_entity_poly.pdbx_seq_one_letter_code
_entity_poly.pdbx_strand_id
1 'polypeptide(L)'
;MPVPASVIRALAKGINLSHWLSQHSLDEPHLQSYIGEKDFALIAKLGFTHVRLPIDTALLQSPDGSLREQGFNYVDRALEWARTYRLGVVIDLHPVPAPKIAQDATAYGHFEKLWQAIAQRYVRRPLNVVYELLNEPVEANPQAWRDASIRLAQAIRKVDKRHTIIVCGHNWSGPDDLPAIRPIEDDNVVYTFHFYLPHEFTHQGATWGSAHWRPLRNVPYPLNKENVQPLLAGLPENSAAALRRLAEQGVDIGWIERRMMPVVEYQKQYRVPLYCGEFGVYRAFSPPDSRYRWLADVVKTLQKYRIGWAMWDYKGGFALLASDKPEPKADEGVVRALFNS
;
A
#
# COMPACT_ATOMS: atom_id res chain seq x y z
N MET A 1 4.95 -24.54 -1.64
CA MET A 1 4.13 -24.71 -0.40
C MET A 1 3.12 -23.58 -0.38
N PRO A 2 1.86 -23.82 -0.05
CA PRO A 2 0.87 -22.75 0.00
C PRO A 2 1.21 -21.71 1.07
N VAL A 3 0.65 -20.50 0.93
CA VAL A 3 0.82 -19.43 1.90
C VAL A 3 0.42 -19.91 3.30
N PRO A 4 1.29 -19.80 4.32
CA PRO A 4 0.96 -20.24 5.67
C PRO A 4 -0.22 -19.47 6.27
N ALA A 5 -1.12 -20.16 6.97
CA ALA A 5 -2.26 -19.54 7.64
C ALA A 5 -1.84 -18.45 8.67
N SER A 6 -0.66 -18.58 9.26
CA SER A 6 -0.08 -17.56 10.15
C SER A 6 0.25 -16.26 9.42
N VAL A 7 0.68 -16.34 8.15
CA VAL A 7 0.94 -15.16 7.31
C VAL A 7 -0.38 -14.46 6.96
N ILE A 8 -1.41 -15.22 6.56
CA ILE A 8 -2.73 -14.65 6.28
C ILE A 8 -3.29 -13.91 7.51
N ARG A 9 -3.14 -14.50 8.71
CA ARG A 9 -3.54 -13.79 9.96
C ARG A 9 -2.68 -12.57 10.23
N ALA A 10 -1.37 -12.64 9.97
CA ALA A 10 -0.49 -11.49 10.14
C ALA A 10 -0.86 -10.34 9.20
N LEU A 11 -1.26 -10.62 7.97
CA LEU A 11 -1.65 -9.60 6.98
C LEU A 11 -3.09 -9.07 7.16
N ALA A 12 -3.81 -9.44 8.23
CA ALA A 12 -5.23 -9.12 8.39
C ALA A 12 -5.50 -7.60 8.48
N LYS A 13 -4.73 -6.86 9.30
CA LYS A 13 -4.98 -5.43 9.59
C LYS A 13 -3.65 -4.69 9.72
N GLY A 14 -3.31 -3.89 8.74
CA GLY A 14 -2.02 -3.21 8.69
C GLY A 14 -2.08 -1.70 8.56
N ILE A 15 -0.91 -1.12 8.71
CA ILE A 15 -0.66 0.31 8.51
C ILE A 15 0.66 0.53 7.77
N ASN A 16 0.67 1.46 6.81
CA ASN A 16 1.86 1.83 6.08
C ASN A 16 2.70 2.83 6.88
N LEU A 17 3.99 2.54 7.06
CA LEU A 17 4.98 3.47 7.64
C LEU A 17 5.62 4.31 6.52
N SER A 18 4.78 5.07 5.80
CA SER A 18 5.20 5.94 4.70
C SER A 18 6.14 7.05 5.17
N HIS A 19 6.85 7.67 4.22
CA HIS A 19 7.69 8.84 4.44
C HIS A 19 8.83 8.64 5.47
N TRP A 20 9.11 7.43 5.89
CA TRP A 20 10.25 7.11 6.75
C TRP A 20 11.45 6.64 5.94
N LEU A 21 11.35 5.44 5.34
CA LEU A 21 12.43 4.82 4.56
C LEU A 21 12.24 4.99 3.04
N SER A 22 11.21 5.71 2.63
CA SER A 22 10.87 6.04 1.24
C SER A 22 10.10 7.36 1.20
N GLN A 23 9.98 7.99 0.02
CA GLN A 23 9.14 9.16 -0.27
C GLN A 23 9.52 10.44 0.50
N HIS A 24 10.67 10.47 1.12
CA HIS A 24 11.23 11.60 1.84
C HIS A 24 12.74 11.63 1.68
N SER A 25 13.40 12.64 2.22
CA SER A 25 14.87 12.66 2.26
C SER A 25 15.38 11.48 3.10
N LEU A 26 16.44 10.83 2.62
CA LEU A 26 17.09 9.71 3.31
C LEU A 26 18.26 10.19 4.17
N ASP A 27 18.16 11.41 4.73
CA ASP A 27 19.17 11.93 5.64
C ASP A 27 19.04 11.34 7.06
N GLU A 28 20.16 11.28 7.76
CA GLU A 28 20.23 10.69 9.09
C GLU A 28 19.28 11.32 10.11
N PRO A 29 19.13 12.65 10.24
CA PRO A 29 18.19 13.23 11.19
C PRO A 29 16.75 12.76 10.98
N HIS A 30 16.29 12.67 9.72
CA HIS A 30 14.97 12.17 9.39
C HIS A 30 14.83 10.68 9.73
N LEU A 31 15.75 9.85 9.22
CA LEU A 31 15.72 8.40 9.43
C LEU A 31 15.75 8.00 10.91
N GLN A 32 16.44 8.79 11.77
CA GLN A 32 16.54 8.52 13.18
C GLN A 32 15.34 8.98 14.01
N SER A 33 14.58 9.99 13.55
CA SER A 33 13.57 10.67 14.37
C SER A 33 12.13 10.49 13.90
N TYR A 34 11.90 10.14 12.64
CA TYR A 34 10.54 10.13 12.07
C TYR A 34 9.67 9.00 12.61
N ILE A 35 10.19 7.79 12.70
CA ILE A 35 9.55 6.62 13.31
C ILE A 35 10.44 6.08 14.41
N GLY A 36 9.85 5.71 15.56
CA GLY A 36 10.53 5.12 16.69
C GLY A 36 9.77 3.95 17.30
N GLU A 37 10.35 3.34 18.32
CA GLU A 37 9.76 2.17 19.00
C GLU A 37 8.36 2.46 19.56
N LYS A 38 8.11 3.67 20.07
CA LYS A 38 6.81 4.10 20.59
C LYS A 38 5.69 4.08 19.53
N ASP A 39 6.04 4.30 18.26
CA ASP A 39 5.09 4.21 17.16
C ASP A 39 4.63 2.75 16.96
N PHE A 40 5.56 1.78 17.01
CA PHE A 40 5.23 0.35 16.97
C PHE A 40 4.39 -0.09 18.16
N ALA A 41 4.71 0.41 19.35
CA ALA A 41 3.92 0.16 20.57
C ALA A 41 2.47 0.67 20.42
N LEU A 42 2.28 1.88 19.88
CA LEU A 42 0.95 2.43 19.63
C LEU A 42 0.20 1.62 18.57
N ILE A 43 0.84 1.29 17.45
CA ILE A 43 0.26 0.48 16.37
C ILE A 43 -0.26 -0.85 16.92
N ALA A 44 0.55 -1.56 17.70
CA ALA A 44 0.14 -2.81 18.33
C ALA A 44 -1.00 -2.62 19.32
N LYS A 45 -0.94 -1.57 20.15
CA LYS A 45 -2.01 -1.23 21.12
C LYS A 45 -3.35 -0.94 20.45
N LEU A 46 -3.34 -0.35 19.24
CA LEU A 46 -4.55 -0.07 18.47
C LEU A 46 -5.15 -1.32 17.82
N GLY A 47 -4.46 -2.46 17.83
CA GLY A 47 -4.96 -3.73 17.31
C GLY A 47 -4.56 -4.04 15.87
N PHE A 48 -3.59 -3.32 15.31
CA PHE A 48 -2.98 -3.72 14.03
C PHE A 48 -2.20 -5.02 14.18
N THR A 49 -2.13 -5.80 13.12
CA THR A 49 -1.43 -7.10 13.09
C THR A 49 -0.08 -7.03 12.37
N HIS A 50 0.14 -6.00 11.55
CA HIS A 50 1.39 -5.78 10.84
C HIS A 50 1.61 -4.32 10.44
N VAL A 51 2.83 -4.03 10.07
CA VAL A 51 3.22 -2.80 9.37
C VAL A 51 3.66 -3.14 7.94
N ARG A 52 3.26 -2.35 6.97
CA ARG A 52 3.90 -2.33 5.65
C ARG A 52 4.99 -1.26 5.68
N LEU A 53 6.20 -1.63 5.30
CA LEU A 53 7.40 -0.83 5.40
C LEU A 53 7.89 -0.47 3.99
N PRO A 54 7.43 0.67 3.42
CA PRO A 54 7.94 1.19 2.16
C PRO A 54 9.40 1.57 2.28
N ILE A 55 10.25 1.03 1.40
CA ILE A 55 11.70 1.22 1.41
C ILE A 55 12.18 1.66 0.03
N ASP A 56 12.75 2.85 -0.06
CA ASP A 56 13.43 3.28 -1.27
C ASP A 56 14.69 2.43 -1.49
N THR A 57 14.87 1.93 -2.70
CA THR A 57 16.04 1.15 -3.05
C THR A 57 17.36 1.91 -2.84
N ALA A 58 17.34 3.24 -2.99
CA ALA A 58 18.50 4.09 -2.74
C ALA A 58 18.97 4.07 -1.26
N LEU A 59 18.12 3.68 -0.33
CA LEU A 59 18.51 3.45 1.07
C LEU A 59 19.42 2.22 1.19
N LEU A 60 19.12 1.16 0.45
CA LEU A 60 19.75 -0.15 0.58
C LEU A 60 20.85 -0.43 -0.45
N GLN A 61 20.85 0.31 -1.58
CA GLN A 61 21.74 0.07 -2.70
C GLN A 61 22.20 1.38 -3.34
N SER A 62 23.46 1.46 -3.69
CA SER A 62 24.04 2.58 -4.44
C SER A 62 23.74 2.43 -5.94
N PRO A 63 23.91 3.52 -6.74
CA PRO A 63 23.64 3.47 -8.18
C PRO A 63 24.50 2.44 -8.97
N ASP A 64 25.65 2.06 -8.44
CA ASP A 64 26.51 1.01 -9.00
C ASP A 64 26.09 -0.42 -8.62
N GLY A 65 24.99 -0.56 -7.86
CA GLY A 65 24.47 -1.84 -7.37
C GLY A 65 25.19 -2.39 -6.14
N SER A 66 26.10 -1.63 -5.50
CA SER A 66 26.70 -2.01 -4.22
C SER A 66 25.70 -1.83 -3.07
N LEU A 67 25.73 -2.73 -2.07
CA LEU A 67 24.81 -2.68 -0.93
C LEU A 67 25.26 -1.66 0.12
N ARG A 68 24.30 -1.01 0.77
CA ARG A 68 24.48 -0.02 1.83
C ARG A 68 24.09 -0.61 3.18
N GLU A 69 25.05 -1.12 3.93
CA GLU A 69 24.80 -1.75 5.23
C GLU A 69 24.08 -0.82 6.22
N GLN A 70 24.39 0.47 6.22
CA GLN A 70 23.74 1.44 7.08
C GLN A 70 22.22 1.52 6.83
N GLY A 71 21.77 1.41 5.58
CA GLY A 71 20.35 1.37 5.25
C GLY A 71 19.67 0.12 5.82
N PHE A 72 20.32 -1.03 5.72
CA PHE A 72 19.82 -2.27 6.31
C PHE A 72 19.67 -2.20 7.83
N ASN A 73 20.48 -1.42 8.54
CA ASN A 73 20.36 -1.24 9.99
C ASN A 73 19.01 -0.60 10.39
N TYR A 74 18.43 0.27 9.53
CA TYR A 74 17.08 0.80 9.79
C TYR A 74 16.00 -0.26 9.61
N VAL A 75 16.12 -1.10 8.61
CA VAL A 75 15.20 -2.22 8.38
C VAL A 75 15.30 -3.22 9.54
N ASP A 76 16.51 -3.58 9.96
CA ASP A 76 16.73 -4.47 11.12
C ASP A 76 16.08 -3.93 12.38
N ARG A 77 16.22 -2.64 12.63
CA ARG A 77 15.59 -1.96 13.79
C ARG A 77 14.08 -2.03 13.74
N ALA A 78 13.48 -1.79 12.55
CA ALA A 78 12.04 -1.94 12.36
C ALA A 78 11.56 -3.37 12.62
N LEU A 79 12.30 -4.37 12.14
CA LEU A 79 11.99 -5.79 12.38
C LEU A 79 12.10 -6.16 13.86
N GLU A 80 13.06 -5.60 14.61
CA GLU A 80 13.18 -5.85 16.05
C GLU A 80 12.03 -5.20 16.83
N TRP A 81 11.65 -3.96 16.51
CA TRP A 81 10.48 -3.34 17.13
C TRP A 81 9.20 -4.12 16.81
N ALA A 82 9.00 -4.50 15.53
CA ALA A 82 7.86 -5.33 15.14
C ALA A 82 7.83 -6.65 15.94
N ARG A 83 8.95 -7.33 16.08
CA ARG A 83 9.08 -8.55 16.89
C ARG A 83 8.70 -8.32 18.36
N THR A 84 9.20 -7.25 18.97
CA THR A 84 8.90 -6.88 20.36
C THR A 84 7.39 -6.72 20.57
N TYR A 85 6.71 -6.08 19.65
CA TYR A 85 5.26 -5.83 19.73
C TYR A 85 4.41 -6.86 18.98
N ARG A 86 4.99 -7.99 18.53
CA ARG A 86 4.30 -9.12 17.84
C ARG A 86 3.59 -8.73 16.56
N LEU A 87 4.12 -7.75 15.85
CA LEU A 87 3.63 -7.31 14.54
C LEU A 87 4.32 -8.09 13.42
N GLY A 88 3.59 -8.39 12.34
CA GLY A 88 4.17 -8.78 11.07
C GLY A 88 4.80 -7.58 10.35
N VAL A 89 5.64 -7.85 9.36
CA VAL A 89 6.25 -6.80 8.52
C VAL A 89 6.16 -7.19 7.05
N VAL A 90 5.62 -6.31 6.23
CA VAL A 90 5.78 -6.38 4.77
C VAL A 90 6.96 -5.48 4.40
N ILE A 91 8.04 -6.08 3.92
CA ILE A 91 9.17 -5.37 3.31
C ILE A 91 8.76 -5.06 1.88
N ASP A 92 8.51 -3.80 1.59
CA ASP A 92 8.07 -3.32 0.29
C ASP A 92 9.16 -2.46 -0.35
N LEU A 93 9.68 -2.90 -1.52
CA LEU A 93 10.57 -2.03 -2.29
C LEU A 93 9.76 -0.95 -3.00
N HIS A 94 9.96 0.30 -2.57
CA HIS A 94 9.12 1.46 -2.90
C HIS A 94 9.95 2.66 -3.39
N PRO A 95 10.74 2.50 -4.46
CA PRO A 95 11.47 3.61 -5.05
C PRO A 95 10.52 4.59 -5.74
N VAL A 96 10.82 5.88 -5.66
CA VAL A 96 10.05 6.94 -6.33
C VAL A 96 10.98 7.76 -7.21
N PRO A 97 10.78 7.76 -8.54
CA PRO A 97 9.78 7.01 -9.29
C PRO A 97 10.07 5.49 -9.35
N ALA A 98 9.02 4.69 -9.57
CA ALA A 98 9.18 3.26 -9.79
C ALA A 98 10.02 2.99 -11.05
N PRO A 99 11.08 2.16 -10.98
CA PRO A 99 11.89 1.84 -12.14
C PRO A 99 11.16 0.90 -13.10
N LYS A 100 11.39 1.05 -14.39
CA LYS A 100 10.83 0.18 -15.44
C LYS A 100 11.67 -1.11 -15.57
N ILE A 101 11.66 -1.93 -14.53
CA ILE A 101 12.50 -3.12 -14.45
C ILE A 101 12.19 -4.19 -15.49
N ALA A 102 10.98 -4.22 -16.02
CA ALA A 102 10.64 -5.15 -17.10
C ALA A 102 11.24 -4.75 -18.47
N GLN A 103 11.68 -3.49 -18.61
CA GLN A 103 12.20 -2.93 -19.86
C GLN A 103 13.70 -2.60 -19.79
N ASP A 104 14.27 -2.48 -18.59
CA ASP A 104 15.67 -2.11 -18.35
C ASP A 104 16.40 -3.27 -17.65
N ALA A 105 17.28 -3.95 -18.40
CA ALA A 105 18.03 -5.09 -17.90
C ALA A 105 19.02 -4.71 -16.77
N THR A 106 19.56 -3.49 -16.76
CA THR A 106 20.46 -3.02 -15.70
C THR A 106 19.67 -2.77 -14.43
N ALA A 107 18.54 -2.06 -14.52
CA ALA A 107 17.65 -1.85 -13.39
C ALA A 107 17.15 -3.18 -12.84
N TYR A 108 16.77 -4.12 -13.72
CA TYR A 108 16.38 -5.47 -13.30
C TYR A 108 17.51 -6.17 -12.53
N GLY A 109 18.73 -6.15 -13.04
CA GLY A 109 19.89 -6.80 -12.39
C GLY A 109 20.18 -6.23 -10.99
N HIS A 110 20.02 -4.92 -10.81
CA HIS A 110 20.14 -4.27 -9.49
C HIS A 110 19.05 -4.72 -8.55
N PHE A 111 17.79 -4.78 -9.01
CA PHE A 111 16.66 -5.28 -8.22
C PHE A 111 16.81 -6.75 -7.83
N GLU A 112 17.22 -7.60 -8.77
CA GLU A 112 17.48 -9.02 -8.50
C GLU A 112 18.54 -9.21 -7.40
N LYS A 113 19.68 -8.52 -7.54
CA LYS A 113 20.75 -8.53 -6.54
C LYS A 113 20.27 -8.05 -5.17
N LEU A 114 19.49 -6.96 -5.14
CA LEU A 114 18.94 -6.42 -3.90
C LEU A 114 17.99 -7.40 -3.23
N TRP A 115 17.06 -8.03 -3.98
CA TRP A 115 16.16 -9.04 -3.44
C TRP A 115 16.90 -10.28 -2.92
N GLN A 116 17.94 -10.74 -3.59
CA GLN A 116 18.77 -11.82 -3.09
C GLN A 116 19.45 -11.45 -1.76
N ALA A 117 19.96 -10.23 -1.63
CA ALA A 117 20.56 -9.74 -0.40
C ALA A 117 19.53 -9.62 0.75
N ILE A 118 18.34 -9.09 0.49
CA ILE A 118 17.24 -9.02 1.45
C ILE A 118 16.86 -10.43 1.91
N ALA A 119 16.63 -11.35 0.96
CA ALA A 119 16.27 -12.73 1.25
C ALA A 119 17.36 -13.43 2.08
N GLN A 120 18.64 -13.28 1.74
CA GLN A 120 19.77 -13.85 2.48
C GLN A 120 19.85 -13.32 3.91
N ARG A 121 19.63 -12.01 4.11
CA ARG A 121 19.68 -11.38 5.43
C ARG A 121 18.55 -11.86 6.33
N TYR A 122 17.35 -12.03 5.77
CA TYR A 122 16.13 -12.27 6.54
C TYR A 122 15.60 -13.70 6.50
N VAL A 123 16.26 -14.64 5.81
CA VAL A 123 15.82 -16.06 5.68
C VAL A 123 15.54 -16.75 7.02
N ARG A 124 16.18 -16.31 8.11
CA ARG A 124 16.00 -16.88 9.46
C ARG A 124 14.95 -16.16 10.28
N ARG A 125 14.35 -15.07 9.77
CA ARG A 125 13.28 -14.33 10.47
C ARG A 125 12.00 -15.16 10.53
N PRO A 126 11.06 -14.85 11.42
CA PRO A 126 9.74 -15.49 11.46
C PRO A 126 8.97 -15.27 10.15
N LEU A 127 8.07 -16.21 9.82
CA LEU A 127 7.31 -16.19 8.55
C LEU A 127 6.34 -15.02 8.39
N ASN A 128 6.06 -14.26 9.47
CA ASN A 128 5.30 -13.00 9.40
C ASN A 128 6.11 -11.80 8.88
N VAL A 129 7.35 -12.01 8.43
CA VAL A 129 8.07 -11.10 7.53
C VAL A 129 7.75 -11.55 6.10
N VAL A 130 7.31 -10.63 5.26
CA VAL A 130 6.79 -10.91 3.91
C VAL A 130 7.48 -9.97 2.92
N TYR A 131 7.73 -10.41 1.70
CA TYR A 131 8.50 -9.68 0.68
C TYR A 131 7.58 -9.19 -0.44
N GLU A 132 7.35 -7.89 -0.54
CA GLU A 132 6.61 -7.28 -1.64
C GLU A 132 7.57 -6.80 -2.71
N LEU A 133 7.50 -7.38 -3.92
CA LEU A 133 8.52 -7.25 -4.96
C LEU A 133 8.77 -5.81 -5.39
N LEU A 134 7.74 -5.04 -5.61
CA LEU A 134 7.81 -3.64 -6.03
C LEU A 134 6.47 -2.97 -5.80
N ASN A 135 6.48 -1.80 -5.16
CA ASN A 135 5.33 -0.91 -5.11
C ASN A 135 4.99 -0.37 -6.50
N GLU A 136 3.72 -0.40 -6.86
CA GLU A 136 3.11 0.30 -8.00
C GLU A 136 3.99 0.37 -9.27
N PRO A 137 4.33 -0.76 -9.88
CA PRO A 137 5.06 -0.75 -11.15
C PRO A 137 4.26 0.02 -12.21
N VAL A 138 4.95 0.73 -13.09
CA VAL A 138 4.35 1.45 -14.22
C VAL A 138 4.84 0.82 -15.51
N GLU A 139 4.30 -0.38 -15.81
CA GLU A 139 4.68 -1.17 -16.97
C GLU A 139 3.52 -1.24 -17.97
N ALA A 140 3.76 -0.81 -19.20
CA ALA A 140 2.72 -0.79 -20.24
C ALA A 140 2.26 -2.20 -20.64
N ASN A 141 3.14 -3.20 -20.52
CA ASN A 141 2.85 -4.59 -20.89
C ASN A 141 2.68 -5.45 -19.63
N PRO A 142 1.45 -5.94 -19.32
CA PRO A 142 1.18 -6.80 -18.19
C PRO A 142 2.05 -8.07 -18.16
N GLN A 143 2.28 -8.68 -19.34
CA GLN A 143 3.07 -9.90 -19.43
C GLN A 143 4.54 -9.65 -19.12
N ALA A 144 5.12 -8.52 -19.54
CA ALA A 144 6.50 -8.16 -19.23
C ALA A 144 6.69 -7.97 -17.70
N TRP A 145 5.72 -7.34 -17.01
CA TRP A 145 5.72 -7.26 -15.55
C TRP A 145 5.61 -8.64 -14.89
N ARG A 146 4.70 -9.48 -15.38
CA ARG A 146 4.56 -10.86 -14.87
C ARG A 146 5.87 -11.64 -15.00
N ASP A 147 6.53 -11.57 -16.17
CA ASP A 147 7.79 -12.27 -16.42
C ASP A 147 8.93 -11.75 -15.52
N ALA A 148 8.99 -10.43 -15.28
CA ALA A 148 9.92 -9.85 -14.32
C ALA A 148 9.62 -10.34 -12.89
N SER A 149 8.36 -10.41 -12.49
CA SER A 149 7.94 -10.92 -11.18
C SER A 149 8.31 -12.38 -10.98
N ILE A 150 8.14 -13.23 -12.00
CA ILE A 150 8.56 -14.65 -11.97
C ILE A 150 10.07 -14.74 -11.73
N ARG A 151 10.88 -14.00 -12.50
CA ARG A 151 12.33 -14.04 -12.37
C ARG A 151 12.80 -13.53 -11.00
N LEU A 152 12.20 -12.46 -10.46
CA LEU A 152 12.50 -11.95 -9.11
C LEU A 152 12.11 -12.98 -8.03
N ALA A 153 10.93 -13.58 -8.14
CA ALA A 153 10.52 -14.64 -7.22
C ALA A 153 11.49 -15.82 -7.26
N GLN A 154 11.90 -16.27 -8.45
CA GLN A 154 12.89 -17.33 -8.60
C GLN A 154 14.25 -16.96 -7.99
N ALA A 155 14.68 -15.70 -8.12
CA ALA A 155 15.93 -15.21 -7.52
C ALA A 155 15.84 -15.27 -5.98
N ILE A 156 14.73 -14.84 -5.39
CA ILE A 156 14.45 -14.98 -3.95
C ILE A 156 14.47 -16.47 -3.55
N ARG A 157 13.80 -17.34 -4.31
CA ARG A 157 13.68 -18.80 -4.01
C ARG A 157 15.00 -19.56 -4.06
N LYS A 158 16.01 -19.06 -4.76
CA LYS A 158 17.40 -19.60 -4.68
C LYS A 158 17.98 -19.51 -3.26
N VAL A 159 17.53 -18.52 -2.49
CA VAL A 159 18.04 -18.18 -1.16
C VAL A 159 17.02 -18.52 -0.07
N ASP A 160 15.76 -18.15 -0.25
CA ASP A 160 14.71 -18.27 0.73
C ASP A 160 13.47 -18.97 0.15
N LYS A 161 13.25 -20.22 0.59
CA LYS A 161 12.11 -21.04 0.16
C LYS A 161 10.90 -20.91 1.07
N ARG A 162 10.98 -20.09 2.13
CA ARG A 162 10.03 -20.09 3.24
C ARG A 162 9.12 -18.88 3.29
N HIS A 163 9.67 -17.68 3.09
CA HIS A 163 8.92 -16.44 3.24
C HIS A 163 7.96 -16.24 2.07
N THR A 164 6.80 -15.70 2.39
CA THR A 164 5.76 -15.38 1.41
C THR A 164 6.20 -14.17 0.58
N ILE A 165 5.92 -14.21 -0.71
CA ILE A 165 6.13 -13.10 -1.64
C ILE A 165 4.79 -12.43 -1.92
N ILE A 166 4.78 -11.11 -2.08
CA ILE A 166 3.63 -10.33 -2.54
C ILE A 166 3.92 -9.82 -3.96
N VAL A 167 2.96 -10.02 -4.86
CA VAL A 167 3.01 -9.58 -6.26
C VAL A 167 1.80 -8.69 -6.55
N CYS A 168 2.01 -7.57 -7.21
CA CYS A 168 0.97 -6.61 -7.57
C CYS A 168 0.65 -6.61 -9.08
N GLY A 169 -0.37 -5.86 -9.48
CA GLY A 169 -0.69 -5.56 -10.88
C GLY A 169 0.36 -4.68 -11.55
N HIS A 170 0.30 -4.54 -12.86
CA HIS A 170 1.36 -3.96 -13.70
C HIS A 170 1.34 -2.43 -13.82
N ASN A 171 0.24 -1.78 -13.42
CA ASN A 171 0.06 -0.34 -13.64
C ASN A 171 -0.60 0.30 -12.40
N TRP A 172 0.21 0.93 -11.53
CA TRP A 172 -0.21 1.56 -10.28
C TRP A 172 -0.98 0.66 -9.32
N SER A 173 -0.91 -0.66 -9.49
CA SER A 173 -1.54 -1.67 -8.62
C SER A 173 -3.05 -1.49 -8.40
N GLY A 174 -3.77 -0.86 -9.34
CA GLY A 174 -5.21 -0.66 -9.23
C GLY A 174 -6.00 -1.99 -9.25
N PRO A 175 -7.28 -1.98 -8.85
CA PRO A 175 -8.10 -3.19 -8.84
C PRO A 175 -8.36 -3.78 -10.23
N ASP A 176 -8.23 -2.99 -11.28
CA ASP A 176 -8.37 -3.43 -12.68
C ASP A 176 -7.04 -3.97 -13.27
N ASP A 177 -5.89 -3.67 -12.64
CA ASP A 177 -4.56 -4.01 -13.16
C ASP A 177 -4.10 -5.41 -12.76
N LEU A 178 -4.48 -5.89 -11.59
CA LEU A 178 -4.14 -7.24 -11.14
C LEU A 178 -4.73 -8.34 -12.03
N PRO A 179 -6.01 -8.26 -12.46
CA PRO A 179 -6.59 -9.27 -13.37
C PRO A 179 -5.93 -9.33 -14.75
N ALA A 180 -5.16 -8.33 -15.13
CA ALA A 180 -4.43 -8.33 -16.40
C ALA A 180 -3.23 -9.29 -16.43
N ILE A 181 -2.79 -9.78 -15.27
CA ILE A 181 -1.72 -10.77 -15.14
C ILE A 181 -2.27 -12.11 -14.61
N ARG A 182 -1.73 -13.22 -15.09
CA ARG A 182 -1.98 -14.52 -14.46
C ARG A 182 -1.09 -14.70 -13.23
N PRO A 183 -1.51 -15.49 -12.22
CA PRO A 183 -0.62 -15.84 -11.12
C PRO A 183 0.73 -16.38 -11.60
N ILE A 184 1.78 -16.12 -10.83
CA ILE A 184 3.09 -16.70 -11.06
C ILE A 184 3.13 -18.15 -10.54
N GLU A 185 4.10 -18.92 -11.01
CA GLU A 185 4.22 -20.36 -10.70
C GLU A 185 4.92 -20.59 -9.35
N ASP A 186 4.32 -20.03 -8.28
CA ASP A 186 4.77 -20.18 -6.90
C ASP A 186 3.55 -20.18 -5.97
N ASP A 187 3.35 -21.24 -5.20
CA ASP A 187 2.18 -21.38 -4.32
C ASP A 187 2.25 -20.48 -3.08
N ASN A 188 3.44 -19.98 -2.71
CA ASN A 188 3.63 -19.15 -1.52
C ASN A 188 3.65 -17.66 -1.87
N VAL A 189 2.61 -17.23 -2.60
CA VAL A 189 2.43 -15.87 -3.08
C VAL A 189 1.07 -15.32 -2.69
N VAL A 190 1.05 -14.09 -2.19
CA VAL A 190 -0.14 -13.26 -1.98
C VAL A 190 -0.18 -12.22 -3.10
N TYR A 191 -1.36 -11.93 -3.62
CA TYR A 191 -1.53 -10.89 -4.65
C TYR A 191 -2.08 -9.62 -4.04
N THR A 192 -1.47 -8.47 -4.38
CA THR A 192 -1.87 -7.18 -3.81
C THR A 192 -2.46 -6.26 -4.87
N PHE A 193 -3.34 -5.39 -4.41
CA PHE A 193 -3.86 -4.24 -5.14
C PHE A 193 -3.98 -3.05 -4.19
N HIS A 194 -4.04 -1.84 -4.76
CA HIS A 194 -4.30 -0.60 -4.04
C HIS A 194 -5.70 -0.09 -4.37
N PHE A 195 -6.37 0.53 -3.39
CA PHE A 195 -7.72 1.00 -3.59
C PHE A 195 -7.90 2.45 -3.13
N TYR A 196 -7.92 3.36 -4.09
CA TYR A 196 -8.12 4.79 -3.86
C TYR A 196 -9.32 5.37 -4.61
N LEU A 197 -10.19 4.51 -5.17
CA LEU A 197 -11.32 4.96 -5.98
C LEU A 197 -12.49 5.49 -5.11
N PRO A 198 -13.15 6.59 -5.55
CA PRO A 198 -12.77 7.44 -6.67
C PRO A 198 -11.70 8.46 -6.24
N HIS A 199 -10.73 8.71 -7.09
CA HIS A 199 -9.63 9.63 -6.79
C HIS A 199 -10.10 11.07 -6.55
N GLU A 200 -11.19 11.49 -7.16
CA GLU A 200 -11.81 12.81 -6.96
C GLU A 200 -12.21 13.04 -5.50
N PHE A 201 -12.52 11.97 -4.77
CA PHE A 201 -12.77 12.03 -3.34
C PHE A 201 -11.48 11.82 -2.54
N THR A 202 -10.75 10.73 -2.81
CA THR A 202 -9.62 10.31 -1.97
C THR A 202 -8.38 11.19 -2.13
N HIS A 203 -8.23 11.85 -3.29
CA HIS A 203 -7.10 12.74 -3.62
C HIS A 203 -7.53 14.18 -3.86
N GLN A 204 -8.73 14.58 -3.40
CA GLN A 204 -9.17 15.96 -3.55
C GLN A 204 -8.15 16.94 -2.99
N GLY A 205 -7.80 17.94 -3.79
CA GLY A 205 -6.80 18.94 -3.46
C GLY A 205 -5.33 18.52 -3.57
N ALA A 206 -5.05 17.27 -3.93
CA ALA A 206 -3.69 16.80 -4.13
C ALA A 206 -2.97 17.60 -5.23
N THR A 207 -1.71 17.94 -4.97
CA THR A 207 -0.86 18.67 -5.92
C THR A 207 -0.01 17.73 -6.79
N TRP A 208 -0.01 16.44 -6.46
CA TRP A 208 0.58 15.36 -7.25
C TRP A 208 -0.51 14.59 -8.00
N GLY A 209 -0.14 13.79 -8.98
CA GLY A 209 -1.08 13.02 -9.80
C GLY A 209 -1.85 13.90 -10.78
N SER A 210 -3.15 13.68 -10.93
CA SER A 210 -3.95 14.36 -11.95
C SER A 210 -4.28 15.81 -11.61
N ALA A 211 -4.08 16.69 -12.59
CA ALA A 211 -4.30 18.12 -12.42
C ALA A 211 -5.76 18.48 -12.07
N HIS A 212 -6.74 17.64 -12.47
CA HIS A 212 -8.16 17.92 -12.15
C HIS A 212 -8.54 17.64 -10.69
N TRP A 213 -7.67 17.00 -9.89
CA TRP A 213 -7.90 16.83 -8.44
C TRP A 213 -7.56 18.10 -7.64
N ARG A 214 -6.63 18.92 -8.15
CA ARG A 214 -6.10 20.11 -7.45
C ARG A 214 -7.14 21.10 -6.97
N PRO A 215 -8.18 21.46 -7.76
CA PRO A 215 -9.20 22.42 -7.32
C PRO A 215 -10.27 21.80 -6.43
N LEU A 216 -10.35 20.47 -6.30
CA LEU A 216 -11.40 19.79 -5.54
C LEU A 216 -11.23 20.00 -4.04
N ARG A 217 -12.33 20.38 -3.37
CA ARG A 217 -12.42 20.60 -1.92
C ARG A 217 -13.81 20.17 -1.43
N ASN A 218 -13.86 19.63 -0.24
CA ASN A 218 -15.11 19.28 0.42
C ASN A 218 -16.02 18.33 -0.39
N VAL A 219 -15.41 17.53 -1.28
CA VAL A 219 -16.14 16.47 -1.98
C VAL A 219 -16.64 15.47 -0.94
N PRO A 220 -17.96 15.22 -0.85
CA PRO A 220 -18.51 14.35 0.19
C PRO A 220 -18.39 12.87 -0.18
N TYR A 221 -18.55 12.02 0.85
CA TYR A 221 -18.85 10.60 0.69
C TYR A 221 -19.94 10.20 1.70
N PRO A 222 -21.01 9.48 1.33
CA PRO A 222 -21.39 9.09 -0.05
C PRO A 222 -21.59 10.28 -0.99
N LEU A 223 -21.45 10.05 -2.30
CA LEU A 223 -21.51 11.10 -3.30
C LEU A 223 -22.69 10.84 -4.24
N ASN A 224 -23.54 11.86 -4.46
CA ASN A 224 -24.70 11.82 -5.33
C ASN A 224 -24.92 13.18 -6.01
N LYS A 225 -25.96 13.27 -6.87
CA LYS A 225 -26.28 14.51 -7.61
C LYS A 225 -26.60 15.70 -6.71
N GLU A 226 -27.28 15.47 -5.60
CA GLU A 226 -27.74 16.54 -4.71
C GLU A 226 -26.56 17.20 -3.99
N ASN A 227 -25.66 16.37 -3.40
CA ASN A 227 -24.57 16.88 -2.57
C ASN A 227 -23.35 17.35 -3.39
N VAL A 228 -23.24 16.97 -4.68
CA VAL A 228 -22.21 17.45 -5.58
C VAL A 228 -22.59 18.79 -6.24
N GLN A 229 -23.87 19.03 -6.51
CA GLN A 229 -24.33 20.21 -7.24
C GLN A 229 -23.76 21.55 -6.70
N PRO A 230 -23.73 21.80 -5.39
CA PRO A 230 -23.17 23.06 -4.84
C PRO A 230 -21.66 23.23 -5.10
N LEU A 231 -20.93 22.13 -5.33
CA LEU A 231 -19.48 22.15 -5.51
C LEU A 231 -19.06 22.49 -6.96
N LEU A 232 -19.99 22.34 -7.92
CA LEU A 232 -19.67 22.48 -9.33
C LEU A 232 -19.37 23.94 -9.75
N ALA A 233 -19.96 24.89 -9.02
CA ALA A 233 -19.77 26.32 -9.32
C ALA A 233 -18.31 26.71 -9.08
N GLY A 234 -17.68 27.31 -10.09
CA GLY A 234 -16.29 27.80 -10.01
C GLY A 234 -15.20 26.72 -10.22
N LEU A 235 -15.57 25.45 -10.41
CA LEU A 235 -14.60 24.43 -10.78
C LEU A 235 -14.24 24.51 -12.28
N PRO A 236 -12.99 24.20 -12.64
CA PRO A 236 -12.62 23.94 -14.03
C PRO A 236 -13.49 22.80 -14.60
N GLU A 237 -13.84 22.91 -15.89
CA GLU A 237 -14.80 21.99 -16.52
C GLU A 237 -14.39 20.50 -16.42
N ASN A 238 -13.11 20.18 -16.55
CA ASN A 238 -12.64 18.80 -16.40
C ASN A 238 -12.91 18.24 -14.99
N SER A 239 -12.75 19.03 -13.95
CA SER A 239 -13.04 18.66 -12.56
C SER A 239 -14.54 18.55 -12.31
N ALA A 240 -15.33 19.53 -12.81
CA ALA A 240 -16.78 19.52 -12.71
C ALA A 240 -17.39 18.31 -13.44
N ALA A 241 -16.92 18.01 -14.65
CA ALA A 241 -17.37 16.88 -15.43
C ALA A 241 -17.05 15.53 -14.76
N ALA A 242 -15.88 15.41 -14.12
CA ALA A 242 -15.52 14.22 -13.36
C ALA A 242 -16.48 14.00 -12.18
N LEU A 243 -16.77 15.04 -11.39
CA LEU A 243 -17.72 14.96 -10.29
C LEU A 243 -19.15 14.65 -10.74
N ARG A 244 -19.63 15.26 -11.86
CA ARG A 244 -20.96 14.94 -12.42
C ARG A 244 -21.07 13.46 -12.77
N ARG A 245 -20.08 12.88 -13.47
CA ARG A 245 -20.08 11.45 -13.83
C ARG A 245 -20.14 10.54 -12.60
N LEU A 246 -19.39 10.87 -11.55
CA LEU A 246 -19.44 10.11 -10.29
C LEU A 246 -20.79 10.25 -9.59
N ALA A 247 -21.33 11.47 -9.58
CA ALA A 247 -22.66 11.76 -8.99
C ALA A 247 -23.79 11.02 -9.69
N GLU A 248 -23.72 10.85 -11.01
CA GLU A 248 -24.66 10.05 -11.79
C GLU A 248 -24.62 8.57 -11.44
N GLN A 249 -23.45 8.03 -11.13
CA GLN A 249 -23.26 6.64 -10.70
C GLN A 249 -23.72 6.40 -9.27
N GLY A 250 -23.69 7.43 -8.42
CA GLY A 250 -23.87 7.31 -6.97
C GLY A 250 -22.72 6.53 -6.33
N VAL A 251 -21.86 7.23 -5.59
CA VAL A 251 -20.70 6.60 -4.94
C VAL A 251 -21.00 6.31 -3.48
N ASP A 252 -21.23 5.06 -3.19
CA ASP A 252 -21.51 4.49 -1.87
C ASP A 252 -20.78 3.16 -1.66
N ILE A 253 -21.09 2.43 -0.60
CA ILE A 253 -20.50 1.12 -0.33
C ILE A 253 -20.77 0.11 -1.47
N GLY A 254 -21.92 0.15 -2.11
CA GLY A 254 -22.25 -0.71 -3.25
C GLY A 254 -21.38 -0.38 -4.47
N TRP A 255 -21.09 0.90 -4.69
CA TRP A 255 -20.16 1.33 -5.72
C TRP A 255 -18.73 0.85 -5.42
N ILE A 256 -18.26 1.01 -4.17
CA ILE A 256 -16.93 0.50 -3.73
C ILE A 256 -16.84 -1.01 -3.99
N GLU A 257 -17.86 -1.76 -3.60
CA GLU A 257 -17.90 -3.21 -3.82
C GLU A 257 -17.79 -3.56 -5.31
N ARG A 258 -18.59 -2.90 -6.16
CA ARG A 258 -18.50 -3.12 -7.63
C ARG A 258 -17.11 -2.85 -8.18
N ARG A 259 -16.42 -1.82 -7.67
CA ARG A 259 -15.04 -1.48 -8.12
C ARG A 259 -13.98 -2.47 -7.61
N MET A 260 -14.27 -3.24 -6.56
CA MET A 260 -13.40 -4.32 -6.07
C MET A 260 -13.69 -5.68 -6.73
N MET A 261 -14.82 -5.82 -7.44
CA MET A 261 -15.20 -7.13 -8.03
C MET A 261 -14.13 -7.73 -8.94
N PRO A 262 -13.40 -6.97 -9.79
CA PRO A 262 -12.35 -7.56 -10.64
C PRO A 262 -11.32 -8.37 -9.86
N VAL A 263 -10.82 -7.87 -8.72
CA VAL A 263 -9.86 -8.61 -7.88
C VAL A 263 -10.51 -9.75 -7.11
N VAL A 264 -11.77 -9.60 -6.70
CA VAL A 264 -12.53 -10.67 -6.03
C VAL A 264 -12.77 -11.85 -6.98
N GLU A 265 -13.06 -11.57 -8.24
CA GLU A 265 -13.20 -12.60 -9.28
C GLU A 265 -11.87 -13.28 -9.58
N TYR A 266 -10.78 -12.52 -9.64
CA TYR A 266 -9.41 -13.05 -9.75
C TYR A 266 -9.10 -14.01 -8.60
N GLN A 267 -9.39 -13.64 -7.35
CA GLN A 267 -9.21 -14.49 -6.17
C GLN A 267 -9.97 -15.82 -6.32
N LYS A 268 -11.23 -15.76 -6.74
CA LYS A 268 -12.08 -16.95 -6.91
C LYS A 268 -11.58 -17.84 -8.05
N GLN A 269 -11.23 -17.23 -9.19
CA GLN A 269 -10.78 -17.93 -10.38
C GLN A 269 -9.50 -18.73 -10.13
N TYR A 270 -8.53 -18.09 -9.48
CA TYR A 270 -7.20 -18.66 -9.29
C TYR A 270 -7.00 -19.28 -7.90
N ARG A 271 -7.95 -19.11 -6.98
CA ARG A 271 -7.88 -19.58 -5.59
C ARG A 271 -6.63 -19.08 -4.85
N VAL A 272 -6.26 -17.85 -5.07
CA VAL A 272 -5.09 -17.20 -4.48
C VAL A 272 -5.51 -16.22 -3.36
N PRO A 273 -4.69 -16.02 -2.32
CA PRO A 273 -4.96 -15.01 -1.32
C PRO A 273 -4.72 -13.60 -1.85
N LEU A 274 -5.59 -12.66 -1.45
CA LEU A 274 -5.48 -11.24 -1.77
C LEU A 274 -5.10 -10.41 -0.54
N TYR A 275 -4.50 -9.27 -0.82
CA TYR A 275 -4.15 -8.23 0.12
C TYR A 275 -4.37 -6.86 -0.51
N CYS A 276 -5.01 -5.93 0.22
CA CYS A 276 -5.09 -4.53 -0.18
C CYS A 276 -3.93 -3.77 0.49
N GLY A 277 -2.82 -3.59 -0.23
CA GLY A 277 -1.58 -3.02 0.31
C GLY A 277 -1.69 -1.56 0.69
N GLU A 278 -2.60 -0.84 0.03
CA GLU A 278 -2.86 0.57 0.30
C GLU A 278 -4.33 0.93 0.05
N PHE A 279 -4.88 1.74 0.95
CA PHE A 279 -6.12 2.50 0.77
C PHE A 279 -6.14 3.66 1.75
N GLY A 280 -6.76 4.77 1.39
CA GLY A 280 -6.79 5.93 2.26
C GLY A 280 -7.43 7.14 1.60
N VAL A 281 -7.57 8.22 2.38
CA VAL A 281 -8.14 9.50 1.93
C VAL A 281 -7.24 10.64 2.39
N TYR A 282 -6.77 11.45 1.46
CA TYR A 282 -5.99 12.66 1.73
C TYR A 282 -6.82 13.63 2.59
N ARG A 283 -6.33 13.89 3.81
CA ARG A 283 -7.14 14.53 4.85
C ARG A 283 -7.25 16.04 4.74
N ALA A 284 -6.34 16.70 3.99
CA ALA A 284 -6.22 18.15 4.00
C ALA A 284 -7.49 18.88 3.53
N PHE A 285 -8.26 18.25 2.64
CA PHE A 285 -9.43 18.88 2.01
C PHE A 285 -10.69 18.03 2.05
N SER A 286 -10.61 16.80 2.56
CA SER A 286 -11.77 15.92 2.70
C SER A 286 -12.55 16.23 3.97
N PRO A 287 -13.90 16.21 3.93
CA PRO A 287 -14.70 16.30 5.13
C PRO A 287 -14.40 15.10 6.07
N PRO A 288 -14.13 15.32 7.37
CA PRO A 288 -13.75 14.25 8.28
C PRO A 288 -14.75 13.08 8.32
N ASP A 289 -16.04 13.37 8.45
CA ASP A 289 -17.09 12.32 8.52
C ASP A 289 -17.18 11.50 7.22
N SER A 290 -17.00 12.14 6.06
CA SER A 290 -16.94 11.48 4.77
C SER A 290 -15.72 10.57 4.67
N ARG A 291 -14.56 11.02 5.17
CA ARG A 291 -13.33 10.24 5.24
C ARG A 291 -13.50 9.00 6.11
N TYR A 292 -14.06 9.15 7.32
CA TYR A 292 -14.28 8.02 8.23
C TYR A 292 -15.26 7.00 7.64
N ARG A 293 -16.33 7.46 7.02
CA ARG A 293 -17.31 6.60 6.38
C ARG A 293 -16.72 5.80 5.22
N TRP A 294 -15.96 6.47 4.35
CA TRP A 294 -15.28 5.80 3.23
C TRP A 294 -14.30 4.72 3.72
N LEU A 295 -13.48 5.04 4.72
CA LEU A 295 -12.56 4.06 5.33
C LEU A 295 -13.31 2.85 5.89
N ALA A 296 -14.40 3.09 6.62
CA ALA A 296 -15.24 2.02 7.18
C ALA A 296 -15.86 1.14 6.08
N ASP A 297 -16.38 1.74 5.01
CA ASP A 297 -17.02 1.02 3.91
C ASP A 297 -16.00 0.20 3.10
N VAL A 298 -14.77 0.70 2.91
CA VAL A 298 -13.68 -0.06 2.29
C VAL A 298 -13.30 -1.24 3.18
N VAL A 299 -13.05 -1.03 4.47
CA VAL A 299 -12.71 -2.12 5.40
C VAL A 299 -13.80 -3.17 5.46
N LYS A 300 -15.06 -2.76 5.56
CA LYS A 300 -16.22 -3.67 5.54
C LYS A 300 -16.28 -4.52 4.27
N THR A 301 -15.99 -3.91 3.11
CA THR A 301 -15.93 -4.61 1.83
C THR A 301 -14.78 -5.62 1.79
N LEU A 302 -13.58 -5.23 2.23
CA LEU A 302 -12.42 -6.11 2.30
C LEU A 302 -12.67 -7.31 3.24
N GLN A 303 -13.28 -7.07 4.41
CA GLN A 303 -13.64 -8.11 5.37
C GLN A 303 -14.66 -9.10 4.79
N LYS A 304 -15.68 -8.62 4.06
CA LYS A 304 -16.69 -9.45 3.38
C LYS A 304 -16.03 -10.50 2.47
N TYR A 305 -14.95 -10.13 1.80
CA TYR A 305 -14.20 -11.01 0.89
C TYR A 305 -12.96 -11.65 1.51
N ARG A 306 -12.76 -11.49 2.83
CA ARG A 306 -11.61 -12.03 3.58
C ARG A 306 -10.26 -11.58 3.02
N ILE A 307 -10.18 -10.32 2.61
CA ILE A 307 -8.97 -9.68 2.10
C ILE A 307 -8.29 -8.95 3.25
N GLY A 308 -7.02 -9.28 3.52
CA GLY A 308 -6.18 -8.52 4.45
C GLY A 308 -5.84 -7.14 3.88
N TRP A 309 -5.45 -6.20 4.74
CA TRP A 309 -5.26 -4.83 4.29
C TRP A 309 -4.22 -4.04 5.10
N ALA A 310 -3.66 -2.98 4.50
CA ALA A 310 -2.93 -1.93 5.20
C ALA A 310 -3.42 -0.53 4.77
N MET A 311 -3.81 0.29 5.75
CA MET A 311 -4.18 1.66 5.49
C MET A 311 -2.95 2.51 5.11
N TRP A 312 -3.07 3.35 4.13
CA TRP A 312 -2.17 4.44 3.84
C TRP A 312 -2.69 5.73 4.49
N ASP A 313 -2.05 6.35 5.52
CA ASP A 313 -0.78 5.96 6.11
C ASP A 313 -0.75 6.23 7.64
N TYR A 314 0.41 6.08 8.26
CA TYR A 314 0.57 6.31 9.70
C TYR A 314 0.67 7.81 10.04
N LYS A 315 1.64 8.54 9.45
CA LYS A 315 1.95 9.96 9.77
C LYS A 315 1.76 10.96 8.64
N GLY A 316 1.68 10.55 7.39
CA GLY A 316 1.67 11.43 6.21
C GLY A 316 0.36 12.18 5.98
N GLY A 317 0.09 12.50 4.73
CA GLY A 317 -1.10 13.27 4.32
C GLY A 317 -2.42 12.53 4.47
N PHE A 318 -2.39 11.20 4.62
CA PHE A 318 -3.55 10.33 4.84
C PHE A 318 -3.67 9.85 6.29
N ALA A 319 -2.91 10.38 7.19
CA ALA A 319 -2.53 9.90 8.50
C ALA A 319 -3.61 9.26 9.35
N LEU A 320 -3.21 8.13 9.99
CA LEU A 320 -3.87 7.58 11.16
C LEU A 320 -3.75 8.53 12.36
N LEU A 321 -2.60 9.22 12.49
CA LEU A 321 -2.37 10.11 13.63
C LEU A 321 -3.10 11.44 13.47
N ALA A 322 -3.76 11.88 14.54
CA ALA A 322 -4.24 13.25 14.72
C ALA A 322 -3.07 14.20 15.03
N SER A 323 -2.10 13.74 15.84
CA SER A 323 -0.86 14.45 16.14
C SER A 323 0.26 13.46 16.47
N ASP A 324 1.51 13.86 16.24
CA ASP A 324 2.71 13.07 16.55
C ASP A 324 3.55 13.65 17.70
N LYS A 325 3.22 14.87 18.17
CA LYS A 325 3.95 15.57 19.23
C LYS A 325 3.00 16.08 20.33
N PRO A 326 3.44 16.07 21.60
CA PRO A 326 4.70 15.50 22.12
C PRO A 326 4.78 13.98 22.04
N GLU A 327 3.62 13.29 22.01
CA GLU A 327 3.47 11.85 21.84
C GLU A 327 2.49 11.52 20.71
N PRO A 328 2.69 10.40 19.98
CA PRO A 328 1.81 10.02 18.89
C PRO A 328 0.39 9.74 19.42
N LYS A 329 -0.60 10.44 18.86
CA LYS A 329 -2.01 10.29 19.20
C LYS A 329 -2.82 9.95 17.94
N ALA A 330 -3.51 8.82 17.98
CA ALA A 330 -4.36 8.40 16.88
C ALA A 330 -5.62 9.27 16.74
N ASP A 331 -6.10 9.43 15.52
CA ASP A 331 -7.42 9.98 15.21
C ASP A 331 -8.48 8.92 15.56
N GLU A 332 -9.29 9.20 16.57
CA GLU A 332 -10.31 8.28 17.07
C GLU A 332 -11.37 7.94 16.01
N GLY A 333 -11.68 8.88 15.10
CA GLY A 333 -12.61 8.65 14.00
C GLY A 333 -12.05 7.62 13.01
N VAL A 334 -10.76 7.74 12.68
CA VAL A 334 -10.06 6.75 11.84
C VAL A 334 -10.01 5.39 12.54
N VAL A 335 -9.62 5.35 13.82
CA VAL A 335 -9.58 4.09 14.58
C VAL A 335 -10.94 3.40 14.58
N ARG A 336 -12.03 4.14 14.89
CA ARG A 336 -13.40 3.58 14.82
C ARG A 336 -13.73 3.06 13.42
N ALA A 337 -13.40 3.80 12.38
CA ALA A 337 -13.65 3.39 11.01
C ALA A 337 -12.93 2.10 10.61
N LEU A 338 -11.71 1.88 11.12
CA LEU A 338 -10.90 0.70 10.78
C LEU A 338 -11.26 -0.56 11.59
N PHE A 339 -11.72 -0.40 12.84
CA PHE A 339 -11.84 -1.53 13.76
C PHE A 339 -13.27 -1.85 14.21
N ASN A 340 -14.22 -0.92 14.07
CA ASN A 340 -15.61 -1.10 14.47
C ASN A 340 -16.59 -1.15 13.28
N SER A 341 -16.08 -1.31 12.08
CA SER A 341 -16.83 -1.37 10.82
C SER A 341 -17.46 -2.75 10.56
#